data_d961057beeb2bf5cdff8210711105b8d
#
_entry.id   d961057beeb2bf5cdff8210711105b8d
#
_cell.length_a   1.000
_cell.length_b   1.000
_cell.length_c   1.000
_cell.angle_alpha   90.00
_cell.angle_beta   90.00
_cell.angle_gamma   90.00
#
_symmetry.space_group_name_H-M   'P 1'
#
loop_
_entity.id
_entity.type
_entity.pdbx_description
1 polymer ?
#
loop_
_entity_poly.entity_id
_entity_poly.type
_entity_poly.pdbx_seq_one_letter_code
_entity_poly.pdbx_strand_id
1 'polypeptide(L)' 'MELNDMTQHIDELHAKRDIKALKHYLNELNPADIAQLLEEIEDERKRIFFFRLLTKENAAETFVEFDSDTQ' A
#
# COMPACT_ATOMS: atom_id res chain seq x y z
N MET A 1 12.33 4.04 7.57
CA MET A 1 11.61 5.05 6.77
C MET A 1 10.29 5.38 7.45
N GLU A 2 9.97 6.63 7.54
CA GLU A 2 8.73 7.06 8.17
C GLU A 2 7.54 6.85 7.23
N LEU A 3 6.37 6.64 7.84
CA LEU A 3 5.13 6.42 7.08
C LEU A 3 4.85 7.56 6.10
N ASN A 4 5.11 8.80 6.53
CA ASN A 4 4.90 9.97 5.68
C ASN A 4 5.77 9.93 4.42
N ASP A 5 7.02 9.46 4.55
CA ASP A 5 7.93 9.34 3.42
C ASP A 5 7.46 8.25 2.45
N MET A 6 6.92 7.15 2.98
CA MET A 6 6.38 6.07 2.16
C MET A 6 5.17 6.55 1.38
N THR A 7 4.27 7.26 2.04
CA THR A 7 3.08 7.82 1.40
C THR A 7 3.46 8.76 0.27
N GLN A 8 4.41 9.65 0.53
CA GLN A 8 4.88 10.61 -0.46
C GLN A 8 5.51 9.92 -1.65
N HIS A 9 6.28 8.86 -1.39
CA HIS A 9 6.96 8.12 -2.47
C HIS A 9 5.95 7.44 -3.40
N ILE A 10 4.93 6.77 -2.84
CA ILE A 10 3.93 6.12 -3.68
C ILE A 10 3.09 7.14 -4.44
N ASP A 11 2.82 8.31 -3.86
CA ASP A 11 2.09 9.36 -4.54
C ASP A 11 2.88 9.88 -5.74
N GLU A 12 4.20 10.02 -5.60
CA GLU A 12 5.05 10.44 -6.70
C GLU A 12 5.05 9.43 -7.84
N LEU A 13 5.19 8.15 -7.51
CA LEU A 13 5.18 7.09 -8.53
C LEU A 13 3.82 7.03 -9.22
N HIS A 14 2.75 7.22 -8.46
CA HIS A 14 1.40 7.23 -9.01
C HIS A 14 1.19 8.42 -9.95
N ALA A 15 1.67 9.59 -9.56
CA ALA A 15 1.57 10.80 -10.39
C ALA A 15 2.32 10.66 -11.70
N LYS A 16 3.46 9.99 -11.67
CA LYS A 16 4.26 9.71 -12.87
C LYS A 16 3.71 8.55 -13.68
N ARG A 17 2.71 7.87 -13.16
CA ARG A 17 2.11 6.68 -13.76
C ARG A 17 3.12 5.56 -13.96
N ASP A 18 4.12 5.51 -13.10
CA ASP A 18 5.12 4.44 -13.10
C ASP A 18 4.59 3.27 -12.27
N ILE A 19 3.63 2.55 -12.85
CA ILE A 19 2.90 1.49 -12.15
C ILE A 19 3.82 0.31 -11.81
N LYS A 20 4.76 0.03 -12.67
CA LYS A 20 5.72 -1.05 -12.46
C LYS A 20 6.57 -0.81 -11.21
N ALA A 21 7.12 0.40 -11.08
CA ALA A 21 7.91 0.77 -9.93
C ALA A 21 7.05 0.82 -8.67
N LEU A 22 5.84 1.33 -8.80
CA LEU A 22 4.89 1.40 -7.69
C LEU A 22 4.55 0.01 -7.16
N LYS A 23 4.24 -0.91 -8.06
CA LYS A 23 3.95 -2.30 -7.71
C LYS A 23 5.14 -2.95 -7.01
N HIS A 24 6.33 -2.75 -7.55
CA HIS A 24 7.55 -3.31 -6.98
C HIS A 24 7.79 -2.78 -5.58
N TYR A 25 7.67 -1.46 -5.41
CA TYR A 25 7.89 -0.81 -4.12
C TYR A 25 6.92 -1.34 -3.06
N LEU A 26 5.62 -1.41 -3.40
CA LEU A 26 4.60 -1.87 -2.46
C LEU A 26 4.86 -3.32 -2.03
N ASN A 27 5.27 -4.18 -2.95
CA ASN A 27 5.49 -5.59 -2.65
C ASN A 27 6.81 -5.85 -1.92
N GLU A 28 7.69 -4.86 -1.83
CA GLU A 28 8.92 -4.94 -1.05
C GLU A 28 8.68 -4.66 0.43
N LEU A 29 7.57 -3.99 0.76
CA LEU A 29 7.23 -3.67 2.14
C LEU A 29 6.64 -4.88 2.83
N ASN A 30 6.78 -4.93 4.16
CA ASN A 30 6.11 -6.00 4.89
C ASN A 30 4.61 -5.68 5.03
N PRO A 31 3.75 -6.70 5.26
CA PRO A 31 2.30 -6.49 5.28
C PRO A 31 1.81 -5.48 6.31
N ALA A 32 2.45 -5.40 7.46
CA ALA A 32 2.08 -4.43 8.49
C ALA A 32 2.30 -3.00 8.00
N ASP A 33 3.42 -2.76 7.30
CA ASP A 33 3.72 -1.45 6.73
C ASP A 33 2.77 -1.11 5.60
N ILE A 34 2.43 -2.10 4.75
CA ILE A 34 1.46 -1.90 3.67
C ILE A 34 0.11 -1.50 4.25
N ALA A 35 -0.33 -2.18 5.30
CA ALA A 35 -1.61 -1.89 5.94
C ALA A 35 -1.65 -0.47 6.49
N GLN A 36 -0.60 -0.05 7.20
CA GLN A 36 -0.51 1.31 7.72
C GLN A 36 -0.54 2.34 6.61
N LEU A 37 0.20 2.06 5.54
CA LEU A 37 0.29 2.95 4.40
C LEU A 37 -1.06 3.15 3.75
N LEU A 38 -1.80 2.06 3.54
CA LEU A 38 -3.13 2.12 2.93
C LEU A 38 -4.14 2.83 3.83
N GLU A 39 -4.03 2.67 5.15
CA GLU A 39 -4.92 3.35 6.09
C GLU A 39 -4.76 4.87 6.05
N GLU A 40 -3.56 5.36 5.70
CA GLU A 40 -3.30 6.79 5.57
C GLU A 40 -3.91 7.39 4.30
N ILE A 41 -4.31 6.56 3.35
CA ILE A 41 -4.92 7.03 2.10
C ILE A 41 -6.40 7.21 2.33
N GLU A 42 -6.87 8.46 2.28
CA GLU A 42 -8.27 8.79 2.50
C GLU A 42 -9.15 8.47 1.30
N ASP A 43 -8.60 8.57 0.09
CA ASP A 43 -9.33 8.27 -1.14
C ASP A 43 -9.49 6.75 -1.30
N GLU A 44 -10.73 6.28 -1.17
CA GLU A 44 -11.05 4.86 -1.24
C GLU A 44 -10.64 4.23 -2.57
N ARG A 45 -10.85 4.95 -3.69
CA ARG A 45 -10.51 4.43 -5.01
C ARG A 45 -9.01 4.24 -5.15
N LYS A 46 -8.24 5.18 -4.65
CA LYS A 46 -6.80 5.14 -4.68
C LYS A 46 -6.29 3.98 -3.82
N ARG A 47 -6.88 3.82 -2.65
CA ARG A 47 -6.55 2.74 -1.72
C ARG A 47 -6.78 1.37 -2.36
N ILE A 48 -7.93 1.20 -3.00
CA ILE A 48 -8.26 -0.04 -3.70
C ILE A 48 -7.28 -0.30 -4.84
N PHE A 49 -6.93 0.74 -5.58
CA PHE A 49 -5.98 0.63 -6.68
C PHE A 49 -4.63 0.10 -6.19
N PHE A 50 -4.11 0.68 -5.11
CA PHE A 50 -2.83 0.22 -4.56
C PHE A 50 -2.92 -1.20 -4.03
N PHE A 51 -4.03 -1.55 -3.40
CA PHE A 51 -4.25 -2.91 -2.89
C PHE A 51 -4.20 -3.93 -4.03
N ARG A 52 -4.75 -3.58 -5.18
CA ARG A 52 -4.75 -4.46 -6.35
C ARG A 52 -3.38 -4.69 -6.95
N LEU A 53 -2.43 -3.83 -6.65
CA LEU A 53 -1.06 -3.99 -7.12
C LEU A 53 -0.27 -5.02 -6.31
N LEU A 54 -0.80 -5.43 -5.17
CA LEU A 54 -0.15 -6.42 -4.32
C LEU A 54 -0.27 -7.82 -4.92
N THR A 55 0.74 -8.66 -4.66
CA THR A 55 0.64 -10.07 -4.99
C THR A 55 -0.47 -10.69 -4.13
N LYS A 56 -0.97 -11.86 -4.54
CA LYS A 56 -2.00 -12.55 -3.78
C LYS A 56 -1.56 -12.78 -2.34
N GLU A 57 -0.31 -13.19 -2.17
CA GLU A 57 0.25 -13.47 -0.85
C GLU A 57 0.29 -12.19 0.00
N ASN A 58 0.82 -11.12 -0.54
CA ASN A 58 0.91 -9.86 0.19
C ASN A 58 -0.46 -9.28 0.47
N ALA A 59 -1.38 -9.39 -0.48
CA ALA A 59 -2.75 -8.92 -0.30
C ALA A 59 -3.44 -9.65 0.85
N ALA A 60 -3.29 -10.97 0.90
CA ALA A 60 -3.89 -11.78 1.95
C ALA A 60 -3.33 -11.41 3.32
N GLU A 61 -2.02 -11.27 3.43
CA GLU A 61 -1.37 -10.92 4.68
C GLU A 61 -1.72 -9.50 5.13
N THR A 62 -1.81 -8.57 4.18
CA THR A 62 -2.21 -7.20 4.46
C THR A 62 -3.65 -7.14 4.96
N PHE A 63 -4.53 -7.95 4.36
CA PHE A 63 -5.92 -8.03 4.77
C PHE A 63 -6.04 -8.50 6.23
N VAL A 64 -5.22 -9.47 6.62
CA VAL A 64 -5.18 -9.96 8.00
C VAL A 64 -4.78 -8.83 8.96
N GLU A 65 -3.84 -7.99 8.56
CA GLU A 65 -3.42 -6.84 9.38
C GLU A 65 -4.56 -5.84 9.58
N PHE A 66 -5.33 -5.58 8.53
CA PHE A 66 -6.52 -4.72 8.64
C PHE A 66 -7.54 -5.30 9.60
N ASP A 67 -7.78 -6.60 9.49
CA ASP A 67 -8.74 -7.29 10.32
C ASP A 67 -8.35 -7.22 11.80
N SER A 68 -7.06 -7.36 12.08
CA SER A 68 -6.52 -7.22 13.43
C SER A 68 -6.78 -5.84 14.00
N ASP A 69 -6.61 -4.81 13.21
CA ASP A 69 -6.76 -3.42 13.64
C ASP A 69 -8.21 -3.03 13.85
N THR A 70 -9.11 -3.64 13.13
CA THR A 70 -10.54 -3.30 13.22
C THR A 70 -11.24 -3.99 14.37
N GLN A 71 -10.59 -4.91 15.01
CA GLN A 71 -11.11 -5.55 16.20
C GLN A 71 -10.82 -4.74 17.45
#